data_0e02130d336354b125eeb536e8c5b2e9
#
_entry.id   0e02130d336354b125eeb536e8c5b2e9
#
_cell.length_a   1.000
_cell.length_b   1.000
_cell.length_c   1.000
_cell.angle_alpha   90.00
_cell.angle_beta   90.00
_cell.angle_gamma   90.00
#
_symmetry.space_group_name_H-M   'P 1'
#
loop_
_entity.id
_entity.type
_entity.pdbx_description
1 polymer ?
#
loop_
_entity_poly.entity_id
_entity_poly.type
_entity_poly.pdbx_seq_one_letter_code
_entity_poly.pdbx_strand_id
1 'polypeptide(L)'
;MKVVVISASPRKIGKTQVFMKYVTECLNNSSFEDLVVNFINLSEGVIDYYTGDGNISDTTKQAIKNITEADVWIVGTPIYNSFFSSALKNLFEYIDYKKTAGKTAGLVIIASGNSGFTDVQTLLTQLMSYFNVITNPRAVFVTADTVQNDQIINDDVKSRLKQLVDETLELARKVSND
;
A
#
# COMPACT_ATOMS: atom_id res chain seq x y z
N MET A 1 9.73 -5.25 13.52
CA MET A 1 9.32 -5.36 12.08
C MET A 1 8.94 -3.97 11.56
N LYS A 2 9.48 -3.54 10.41
CA LYS A 2 9.15 -2.24 9.79
C LYS A 2 8.05 -2.42 8.75
N VAL A 3 7.01 -1.62 8.83
CA VAL A 3 5.87 -1.63 7.92
C VAL A 3 5.74 -0.27 7.23
N VAL A 4 5.55 -0.26 5.92
CA VAL A 4 5.14 0.94 5.20
C VAL A 4 3.72 0.79 4.69
N VAL A 5 2.88 1.77 4.99
CA VAL A 5 1.51 1.87 4.47
C VAL A 5 1.50 2.97 3.40
N ILE A 6 1.08 2.64 2.19
CA ILE A 6 1.07 3.56 1.05
C ILE A 6 -0.37 3.85 0.64
N SER A 7 -0.82 5.09 0.86
CA SER A 7 -2.06 5.63 0.31
C SER A 7 -1.78 6.25 -1.06
N ALA A 8 -2.03 5.50 -2.13
CA ALA A 8 -1.55 5.81 -3.46
C ALA A 8 -2.49 6.70 -4.30
N SER A 9 -3.45 7.38 -3.70
CA SER A 9 -4.28 8.34 -4.42
C SER A 9 -3.62 9.72 -4.45
N PRO A 10 -3.46 10.37 -5.61
CA PRO A 10 -2.99 11.76 -5.69
C PRO A 10 -4.10 12.79 -5.39
N ARG A 11 -5.34 12.37 -5.21
CA ARG A 11 -6.47 13.28 -4.94
C ARG A 11 -6.47 13.71 -3.48
N LYS A 12 -6.50 15.04 -3.23
CA LYS A 12 -6.54 15.62 -1.87
C LYS A 12 -7.77 15.18 -1.07
N ILE A 13 -8.91 15.03 -1.73
CA ILE A 13 -10.15 14.50 -1.14
C ILE A 13 -10.40 13.13 -1.78
N GLY A 14 -9.81 12.09 -1.19
CA GLY A 14 -9.88 10.74 -1.71
C GLY A 14 -10.24 9.71 -0.65
N LYS A 15 -11.06 8.73 -1.01
CA LYS A 15 -11.46 7.66 -0.08
C LYS A 15 -10.30 6.71 0.24
N THR A 16 -9.30 6.61 -0.64
CA THR A 16 -8.12 5.74 -0.44
C THR A 16 -7.44 6.02 0.90
N GLN A 17 -7.23 7.29 1.24
CA GLN A 17 -6.58 7.64 2.52
C GLN A 17 -7.41 7.21 3.74
N VAL A 18 -8.74 7.18 3.66
CA VAL A 18 -9.60 6.73 4.76
C VAL A 18 -9.35 5.25 5.06
N PHE A 19 -9.35 4.42 4.02
CA PHE A 19 -9.04 2.99 4.18
C PHE A 19 -7.62 2.76 4.70
N MET A 20 -6.64 3.50 4.18
CA MET A 20 -5.25 3.30 4.58
C MET A 20 -4.92 3.86 5.97
N LYS A 21 -5.64 4.89 6.44
CA LYS A 21 -5.60 5.32 7.86
C LYS A 21 -6.14 4.22 8.76
N TYR A 22 -7.29 3.60 8.40
CA TYR A 22 -7.82 2.47 9.15
C TYR A 22 -6.86 1.26 9.19
N VAL A 23 -6.19 0.96 8.08
CA VAL A 23 -5.12 -0.05 8.04
C VAL A 23 -3.99 0.30 9.03
N THR A 24 -3.60 1.58 9.11
CA THR A 24 -2.60 2.04 10.07
C THR A 24 -3.07 1.88 11.52
N GLU A 25 -4.34 2.15 11.80
CA GLU A 25 -4.95 1.89 13.10
C GLU A 25 -4.94 0.40 13.45
N CYS A 26 -5.26 -0.48 12.50
CA CYS A 26 -5.17 -1.93 12.70
C CYS A 26 -3.74 -2.39 13.04
N LEU A 27 -2.73 -1.84 12.37
CA LEU A 27 -1.32 -2.12 12.65
C LEU A 27 -0.92 -1.66 14.06
N ASN A 28 -1.30 -0.44 14.44
CA ASN A 28 -0.99 0.13 15.76
C ASN A 28 -1.68 -0.63 16.92
N ASN A 29 -2.81 -1.28 16.64
CA ASN A 29 -3.56 -2.11 17.60
C ASN A 29 -3.33 -3.62 17.42
N SER A 30 -2.32 -3.98 16.62
CA SER A 30 -1.96 -5.37 16.37
C SER A 30 -1.34 -6.02 17.61
N SER A 31 -1.48 -7.34 17.73
CA SER A 31 -0.78 -8.13 18.73
C SER A 31 0.70 -8.38 18.42
N PHE A 32 1.17 -7.95 17.26
CA PHE A 32 2.59 -8.01 16.91
C PHE A 32 3.35 -6.91 17.67
N GLU A 33 4.34 -7.32 18.45
CA GLU A 33 5.20 -6.41 19.20
C GLU A 33 6.23 -5.73 18.28
N ASP A 34 6.70 -4.54 18.68
CA ASP A 34 7.78 -3.78 18.02
C ASP A 34 7.55 -3.47 16.53
N LEU A 35 6.30 -3.17 16.14
CA LEU A 35 6.02 -2.64 14.81
C LEU A 35 6.44 -1.17 14.70
N VAL A 36 7.22 -0.85 13.66
CA VAL A 36 7.53 0.52 13.26
C VAL A 36 6.74 0.81 11.99
N VAL A 37 5.68 1.60 12.10
CA VAL A 37 4.75 1.89 11.00
C VAL A 37 5.05 3.26 10.41
N ASN A 38 5.34 3.31 9.10
CA ASN A 38 5.47 4.53 8.33
C ASN A 38 4.28 4.68 7.39
N PHE A 39 3.69 5.87 7.34
CA PHE A 39 2.57 6.18 6.44
C PHE A 39 3.01 7.14 5.35
N ILE A 40 2.84 6.74 4.08
CA ILE A 40 3.09 7.57 2.90
C ILE A 40 1.74 7.89 2.26
N ASN A 41 1.38 9.18 2.21
CA ASN A 41 0.15 9.63 1.57
C ASN A 41 0.49 10.45 0.32
N LEU A 42 0.22 9.91 -0.86
CA LEU A 42 0.54 10.54 -2.14
C LEU A 42 -0.39 11.73 -2.49
N SER A 43 -1.38 12.01 -1.66
CA SER A 43 -2.22 13.21 -1.80
C SER A 43 -1.67 14.44 -1.07
N GLU A 44 -0.79 14.24 -0.10
CA GLU A 44 -0.25 15.28 0.77
C GLU A 44 1.23 15.54 0.52
N GLY A 45 1.99 14.48 0.27
CA GLY A 45 3.42 14.56 -0.02
C GLY A 45 3.67 14.50 -1.52
N VAL A 46 4.21 15.55 -2.07
CA VAL A 46 4.59 15.56 -3.49
C VAL A 46 5.83 14.70 -3.65
N ILE A 47 5.65 13.54 -4.27
CA ILE A 47 6.77 12.77 -4.79
C ILE A 47 7.19 13.42 -6.11
N ASP A 48 8.46 13.75 -6.23
CA ASP A 48 8.98 14.34 -7.46
C ASP A 48 8.65 13.46 -8.65
N TYR A 49 8.44 14.09 -9.80
CA TYR A 49 8.26 13.34 -11.02
C TYR A 49 9.59 12.67 -11.40
N TYR A 50 9.56 11.37 -11.65
CA TYR A 50 10.76 10.62 -11.99
C TYR A 50 11.31 11.03 -13.36
N THR A 51 12.54 11.57 -13.36
CA THR A 51 13.26 12.03 -14.57
C THR A 51 14.53 11.22 -14.80
N GLY A 52 14.98 10.44 -13.82
CA GLY A 52 16.22 9.66 -13.89
C GLY A 52 17.49 10.46 -13.61
N ASP A 53 17.40 11.77 -13.36
CA ASP A 53 18.57 12.64 -13.12
C ASP A 53 19.08 12.66 -11.66
N GLY A 54 18.35 12.02 -10.75
CA GLY A 54 18.72 11.91 -9.33
C GLY A 54 18.52 13.18 -8.49
N ASN A 55 18.05 14.28 -9.08
CA ASN A 55 17.77 15.52 -8.36
C ASN A 55 16.35 15.46 -7.77
N ILE A 56 16.23 15.02 -6.51
CA ILE A 56 14.96 14.80 -5.84
C ILE A 56 14.92 15.46 -4.45
N SER A 57 13.71 15.86 -4.04
CA SER A 57 13.43 16.47 -2.75
C SER A 57 13.71 15.51 -1.58
N ASP A 58 13.87 16.07 -0.38
CA ASP A 58 14.03 15.27 0.83
C ASP A 58 12.78 14.44 1.15
N THR A 59 11.60 14.93 0.77
CA THR A 59 10.34 14.17 0.89
C THR A 59 10.39 12.89 0.06
N THR A 60 10.82 12.98 -1.20
CA THR A 60 10.98 11.81 -2.08
C THR A 60 12.05 10.87 -1.56
N LYS A 61 13.22 11.38 -1.11
CA LYS A 61 14.28 10.56 -0.49
C LYS A 61 13.77 9.80 0.73
N GLN A 62 13.00 10.46 1.59
CA GLN A 62 12.45 9.83 2.79
C GLN A 62 11.43 8.73 2.43
N ALA A 63 10.57 8.97 1.44
CA ALA A 63 9.62 7.95 0.97
C ALA A 63 10.35 6.72 0.41
N ILE A 64 11.36 6.91 -0.43
CA ILE A 64 12.22 5.83 -0.97
C ILE A 64 12.86 5.04 0.18
N LYS A 65 13.44 5.74 1.16
CA LYS A 65 14.06 5.13 2.33
C LYS A 65 13.06 4.27 3.11
N ASN A 66 11.87 4.81 3.42
CA ASN A 66 10.85 4.10 4.17
C ASN A 66 10.40 2.82 3.46
N ILE A 67 10.22 2.86 2.13
CA ILE A 67 9.84 1.68 1.32
C ILE A 67 10.97 0.65 1.29
N THR A 68 12.21 1.13 1.05
CA THR A 68 13.38 0.24 0.93
C THR A 68 13.72 -0.45 2.25
N GLU A 69 13.54 0.24 3.40
CA GLU A 69 13.84 -0.32 4.72
C GLU A 69 12.69 -1.13 5.32
N ALA A 70 11.48 -1.02 4.81
CA ALA A 70 10.34 -1.77 5.33
C ALA A 70 10.44 -3.26 4.98
N ASP A 71 10.03 -4.11 5.91
CA ASP A 71 9.89 -5.56 5.72
C ASP A 71 8.55 -5.89 5.06
N VAL A 72 7.54 -5.06 5.35
CA VAL A 72 6.15 -5.23 4.89
C VAL A 72 5.65 -3.97 4.19
N TRP A 73 5.03 -4.14 3.03
CA TRP A 73 4.35 -3.10 2.30
C TRP A 73 2.84 -3.32 2.32
N ILE A 74 2.04 -2.34 2.76
CA ILE A 74 0.59 -2.38 2.58
C ILE A 74 0.21 -1.25 1.62
N VAL A 75 -0.18 -1.64 0.42
CA VAL A 75 -0.39 -0.72 -0.70
C VAL A 75 -1.88 -0.58 -0.98
N GLY A 76 -2.40 0.64 -0.78
CA GLY A 76 -3.77 0.99 -1.15
C GLY A 76 -3.79 1.88 -2.39
N THR A 77 -4.44 1.43 -3.46
CA THR A 77 -4.53 2.19 -4.71
C THR A 77 -5.94 2.30 -5.22
N PRO A 78 -6.35 3.48 -5.74
CA PRO A 78 -7.59 3.60 -6.49
C PRO A 78 -7.44 2.99 -7.88
N ILE A 79 -8.56 2.55 -8.46
CA ILE A 79 -8.65 2.23 -9.89
C ILE A 79 -8.91 3.51 -10.67
N TYR A 80 -7.98 3.87 -11.54
CA TYR A 80 -8.11 4.97 -12.49
C TYR A 80 -7.92 4.45 -13.92
N ASN A 81 -8.96 4.61 -14.76
CA ASN A 81 -8.92 4.14 -16.16
C ASN A 81 -8.46 2.68 -16.28
N SER A 82 -9.04 1.80 -15.45
CA SER A 82 -8.72 0.35 -15.39
C SER A 82 -7.29 0.02 -14.95
N PHE A 83 -6.60 0.96 -14.31
CA PHE A 83 -5.22 0.80 -13.85
C PHE A 83 -5.05 1.24 -12.39
N PHE A 84 -3.95 0.87 -11.76
CA PHE A 84 -3.57 1.47 -10.49
C PHE A 84 -3.07 2.92 -10.70
N SER A 85 -3.00 3.70 -9.64
CA SER A 85 -2.64 5.12 -9.70
C SER A 85 -1.27 5.35 -10.36
N SER A 86 -1.19 6.34 -11.26
CA SER A 86 0.07 6.82 -11.83
C SER A 86 1.04 7.37 -10.79
N ALA A 87 0.52 7.94 -9.68
CA ALA A 87 1.35 8.40 -8.57
C ALA A 87 2.08 7.23 -7.89
N LEU A 88 1.41 6.06 -7.78
CA LEU A 88 2.06 4.84 -7.29
C LEU A 88 3.15 4.38 -8.25
N LYS A 89 2.88 4.37 -9.55
CA LYS A 89 3.88 3.97 -10.55
C LYS A 89 5.09 4.89 -10.49
N ASN A 90 4.87 6.21 -10.42
CA ASN A 90 5.94 7.19 -10.29
C ASN A 90 6.82 6.95 -9.03
N LEU A 91 6.20 6.66 -7.89
CA LEU A 91 6.93 6.34 -6.66
C LEU A 91 7.80 5.08 -6.83
N PHE A 92 7.28 4.05 -7.47
CA PHE A 92 8.00 2.79 -7.69
C PHE A 92 9.13 2.88 -8.73
N GLU A 93 9.16 3.93 -9.57
CA GLU A 93 10.32 4.16 -10.47
C GLU A 93 11.61 4.46 -9.70
N TYR A 94 11.50 4.97 -8.48
CA TYR A 94 12.66 5.26 -7.61
C TYR A 94 13.18 4.05 -6.83
N ILE A 95 12.43 2.96 -6.78
CA ILE A 95 12.78 1.82 -5.91
C ILE A 95 13.76 0.88 -6.61
N ASP A 96 14.89 0.64 -5.97
CA ASP A 96 15.88 -0.33 -6.43
C ASP A 96 15.42 -1.76 -6.08
N TYR A 97 15.03 -2.53 -7.10
CA TYR A 97 14.55 -3.92 -6.94
C TYR A 97 15.57 -4.85 -6.28
N LYS A 98 16.86 -4.51 -6.32
CA LYS A 98 17.92 -5.30 -5.65
C LYS A 98 17.84 -5.25 -4.13
N LYS A 99 17.10 -4.29 -3.59
CA LYS A 99 16.96 -4.05 -2.14
C LYS A 99 15.61 -4.51 -1.58
N THR A 100 14.80 -5.21 -2.39
CA THR A 100 13.42 -5.50 -2.02
C THR A 100 13.08 -6.99 -1.92
N ALA A 101 14.03 -7.86 -2.25
CA ALA A 101 13.83 -9.29 -2.14
C ALA A 101 13.51 -9.74 -0.70
N GLY A 102 12.57 -10.67 -0.58
CA GLY A 102 12.13 -11.23 0.69
C GLY A 102 11.13 -10.38 1.49
N LYS A 103 10.75 -9.19 0.99
CA LYS A 103 9.67 -8.40 1.59
C LYS A 103 8.31 -9.02 1.29
N THR A 104 7.30 -8.65 2.08
CA THR A 104 5.93 -9.07 1.84
C THR A 104 5.01 -7.89 1.54
N ALA A 105 3.92 -8.12 0.81
CA ALA A 105 2.96 -7.07 0.51
C ALA A 105 1.51 -7.51 0.69
N GLY A 106 0.69 -6.62 1.27
CA GLY A 106 -0.77 -6.66 1.28
C GLY A 106 -1.33 -5.60 0.35
N LEU A 107 -2.40 -5.93 -0.39
CA LEU A 107 -2.99 -5.06 -1.40
C LEU A 107 -4.43 -4.66 -1.04
N VAL A 108 -4.72 -3.36 -1.11
CA VAL A 108 -6.06 -2.79 -0.99
C VAL A 108 -6.40 -2.05 -2.28
N ILE A 109 -7.47 -2.47 -2.96
CA ILE A 109 -7.85 -1.91 -4.25
C ILE A 109 -9.20 -1.23 -4.11
N ILE A 110 -9.24 0.07 -4.43
CA ILE A 110 -10.38 0.93 -4.22
C ILE A 110 -10.98 1.35 -5.56
N ALA A 111 -12.28 1.12 -5.75
CA ALA A 111 -13.00 1.53 -6.94
C ALA A 111 -14.22 2.39 -6.61
N SER A 112 -14.75 3.11 -7.60
CA SER A 112 -16.05 3.76 -7.51
C SER A 112 -17.23 2.82 -7.77
N GLY A 113 -16.96 1.63 -8.33
CA GLY A 113 -17.93 0.57 -8.66
C GLY A 113 -17.29 -0.80 -8.59
N ASN A 114 -17.96 -1.84 -9.08
CA ASN A 114 -17.58 -3.24 -8.88
C ASN A 114 -16.75 -3.85 -10.03
N SER A 115 -16.08 -3.04 -10.84
CA SER A 115 -15.30 -3.54 -11.99
C SER A 115 -13.82 -3.18 -11.91
N GLY A 116 -12.97 -4.00 -12.56
CA GLY A 116 -11.54 -3.76 -12.68
C GLY A 116 -10.68 -4.20 -11.49
N PHE A 117 -11.26 -4.78 -10.44
CA PHE A 117 -10.51 -5.20 -9.25
C PHE A 117 -9.45 -6.27 -9.55
N THR A 118 -9.84 -7.32 -10.25
CA THR A 118 -8.94 -8.44 -10.60
C THR A 118 -7.86 -8.02 -11.58
N ASP A 119 -8.18 -7.11 -12.51
CA ASP A 119 -7.21 -6.57 -13.46
C ASP A 119 -6.12 -5.80 -12.73
N VAL A 120 -6.52 -4.89 -11.83
CA VAL A 120 -5.58 -4.10 -11.04
C VAL A 120 -4.80 -4.97 -10.04
N GLN A 121 -5.44 -5.99 -9.44
CA GLN A 121 -4.72 -6.95 -8.61
C GLN A 121 -3.62 -7.67 -9.41
N THR A 122 -3.92 -8.14 -10.61
CA THR A 122 -2.95 -8.82 -11.48
C THR A 122 -1.76 -7.90 -11.79
N LEU A 123 -2.02 -6.66 -12.17
CA LEU A 123 -0.97 -5.67 -12.46
C LEU A 123 -0.10 -5.37 -11.23
N LEU A 124 -0.71 -5.22 -10.06
CA LEU A 124 0.04 -4.99 -8.81
C LEU A 124 0.85 -6.21 -8.41
N THR A 125 0.29 -7.41 -8.55
CA THR A 125 1.03 -8.66 -8.25
C THR A 125 2.23 -8.81 -9.19
N GLN A 126 2.07 -8.48 -10.47
CA GLN A 126 3.17 -8.46 -11.43
C GLN A 126 4.24 -7.43 -11.04
N LEU A 127 3.83 -6.24 -10.59
CA LEU A 127 4.74 -5.21 -10.10
C LEU A 127 5.51 -5.69 -8.86
N MET A 128 4.83 -6.32 -7.89
CA MET A 128 5.47 -6.88 -6.70
C MET A 128 6.46 -8.00 -7.07
N SER A 129 6.10 -8.85 -8.03
CA SER A 129 6.99 -9.92 -8.54
C SER A 129 8.26 -9.35 -9.16
N TYR A 130 8.19 -8.23 -9.90
CA TYR A 130 9.38 -7.54 -10.42
C TYR A 130 10.33 -7.10 -9.28
N PHE A 131 9.77 -6.67 -8.16
CA PHE A 131 10.53 -6.28 -6.97
C PHE A 131 10.92 -7.47 -6.07
N ASN A 132 10.65 -8.73 -6.47
CA ASN A 132 10.86 -9.92 -5.65
C ASN A 132 10.16 -9.85 -4.28
N VAL A 133 8.98 -9.22 -4.23
CA VAL A 133 8.14 -9.06 -3.03
C VAL A 133 7.07 -10.13 -3.05
N ILE A 134 6.91 -10.85 -1.95
CA ILE A 134 5.92 -11.92 -1.77
C ILE A 134 4.57 -11.27 -1.45
N THR A 135 3.61 -11.39 -2.36
CA THR A 135 2.29 -10.78 -2.18
C THR A 135 1.37 -11.73 -1.42
N ASN A 136 0.67 -11.21 -0.41
CA ASN A 136 -0.46 -11.92 0.19
C ASN A 136 -1.49 -12.20 -0.93
N PRO A 137 -1.88 -13.46 -1.16
CA PRO A 137 -2.79 -13.82 -2.24
C PRO A 137 -4.19 -13.22 -2.09
N ARG A 138 -4.56 -12.83 -0.88
CA ARG A 138 -5.84 -12.22 -0.56
C ARG A 138 -5.73 -10.69 -0.60
N ALA A 139 -6.02 -10.08 -1.75
CA ALA A 139 -6.24 -8.63 -1.82
C ALA A 139 -7.62 -8.27 -1.25
N VAL A 140 -7.74 -7.06 -0.69
CA VAL A 140 -9.02 -6.51 -0.25
C VAL A 140 -9.55 -5.53 -1.29
N PHE A 141 -10.75 -5.82 -1.82
CA PHE A 141 -11.48 -4.98 -2.73
C PHE A 141 -12.52 -4.16 -1.97
N VAL A 142 -12.52 -2.85 -2.14
CA VAL A 142 -13.45 -1.94 -1.49
C VAL A 142 -14.01 -0.93 -2.47
N THR A 143 -15.28 -0.55 -2.27
CA THR A 143 -15.93 0.48 -3.05
C THR A 143 -16.04 1.78 -2.27
N ALA A 144 -15.95 2.90 -2.97
CA ALA A 144 -15.93 4.24 -2.37
C ALA A 144 -17.22 4.62 -1.61
N ASP A 145 -18.34 3.98 -1.90
CA ASP A 145 -19.63 4.15 -1.24
C ASP A 145 -19.65 3.61 0.19
N THR A 146 -18.70 2.74 0.56
CA THR A 146 -18.55 2.25 1.93
C THR A 146 -17.89 3.26 2.88
N VAL A 147 -17.60 4.48 2.40
CA VAL A 147 -17.08 5.59 3.20
C VAL A 147 -18.03 6.77 3.19
N GLN A 148 -18.45 7.22 4.39
CA GLN A 148 -19.24 8.42 4.61
C GLN A 148 -18.59 9.27 5.72
N ASN A 149 -18.57 10.58 5.57
CA ASN A 149 -17.98 11.51 6.54
C ASN A 149 -16.58 11.09 7.01
N ASP A 150 -15.75 10.69 6.04
CA ASP A 150 -14.38 10.19 6.28
C ASP A 150 -14.28 8.98 7.24
N GLN A 151 -15.35 8.19 7.33
CA GLN A 151 -15.40 6.96 8.12
C GLN A 151 -15.85 5.77 7.26
N ILE A 152 -15.27 4.60 7.50
CA ILE A 152 -15.73 3.35 6.91
C ILE A 152 -17.01 2.93 7.65
N ILE A 153 -18.14 2.88 6.93
CA ILE A 153 -19.47 2.55 7.49
C ILE A 153 -19.81 1.05 7.40
N ASN A 154 -18.99 0.28 6.72
CA ASN A 154 -19.23 -1.15 6.48
C ASN A 154 -18.29 -2.00 7.34
N ASP A 155 -18.84 -2.77 8.28
CA ASP A 155 -18.06 -3.58 9.21
C ASP A 155 -17.41 -4.81 8.56
N ASP A 156 -17.97 -5.35 7.47
CA ASP A 156 -17.32 -6.40 6.69
C ASP A 156 -16.04 -5.86 6.04
N VAL A 157 -16.07 -4.64 5.51
CA VAL A 157 -14.88 -3.99 4.96
C VAL A 157 -13.82 -3.81 6.05
N LYS A 158 -14.19 -3.34 7.24
CA LYS A 158 -13.26 -3.21 8.37
C LYS A 158 -12.64 -4.55 8.76
N SER A 159 -13.45 -5.60 8.84
CA SER A 159 -13.00 -6.95 9.17
C SER A 159 -12.01 -7.48 8.15
N ARG A 160 -12.29 -7.32 6.85
CA ARG A 160 -11.38 -7.75 5.76
C ARG A 160 -10.07 -6.99 5.74
N LEU A 161 -10.09 -5.69 6.02
CA LEU A 161 -8.87 -4.88 6.12
C LEU A 161 -8.01 -5.32 7.31
N LYS A 162 -8.64 -5.58 8.47
CA LYS A 162 -7.94 -6.12 9.63
C LYS A 162 -7.33 -7.49 9.33
N GLN A 163 -8.10 -8.38 8.73
CA GLN A 163 -7.61 -9.72 8.35
C GLN A 163 -6.43 -9.64 7.37
N LEU A 164 -6.47 -8.73 6.37
CA LEU A 164 -5.35 -8.50 5.48
C LEU A 164 -4.07 -8.11 6.23
N VAL A 165 -4.21 -7.21 7.21
CA VAL A 165 -3.08 -6.78 8.05
C VAL A 165 -2.50 -7.98 8.80
N ASP A 166 -3.33 -8.70 9.54
CA ASP A 166 -2.90 -9.83 10.37
C ASP A 166 -2.23 -10.93 9.51
N GLU A 167 -2.84 -11.30 8.38
CA GLU A 167 -2.31 -12.33 7.46
C GLU A 167 -0.99 -11.88 6.80
N THR A 168 -0.85 -10.59 6.46
CA THR A 168 0.38 -10.09 5.83
C THR A 168 1.54 -10.02 6.82
N LEU A 169 1.29 -9.65 8.08
CA LEU A 169 2.29 -9.69 9.14
C LEU A 169 2.74 -11.13 9.45
N GLU A 170 1.77 -12.08 9.51
CA GLU A 170 2.08 -13.50 9.67
C GLU A 170 2.93 -14.06 8.52
N LEU A 171 2.61 -13.67 7.28
CA LEU A 171 3.39 -14.05 6.11
C LEU A 171 4.84 -13.54 6.24
N ALA A 172 5.00 -12.27 6.62
CA ALA A 172 6.32 -11.67 6.82
C ALA A 172 7.13 -12.41 7.91
N ARG A 173 6.47 -12.76 9.02
CA ARG A 173 7.11 -13.53 10.10
C ARG A 173 7.62 -14.90 9.63
N LYS A 174 6.85 -15.59 8.79
CA LYS A 174 7.25 -16.90 8.24
C LYS A 174 8.43 -16.77 7.29
N VAL A 175 8.39 -15.77 6.40
CA VAL A 175 9.48 -15.52 5.42
C VAL A 175 10.79 -15.11 6.11
N SER A 176 10.73 -14.41 7.25
CA SER A 176 11.93 -13.97 7.98
C SER A 176 12.56 -15.07 8.82
N ASN A 177 11.88 -16.18 9.08
CA ASN A 177 12.35 -17.30 9.89
C ASN A 177 12.93 -18.45 9.04
N ASP A 178 12.86 -18.35 7.72
CA ASP A 178 13.48 -19.24 6.74
C ASP A 178 14.81 -18.64 6.24
#